data_fd3f8c07cf5b078c3624e19ae9930ed4
#
_entry.id   fd3f8c07cf5b078c3624e19ae9930ed4
#
_cell.length_a   1.000
_cell.length_b   1.000
_cell.length_c   1.000
_cell.angle_alpha   90.00
_cell.angle_beta   90.00
_cell.angle_gamma   90.00
#
_symmetry.space_group_name_H-M   'P 1'
#
loop_
_entity.id
_entity.type
_entity.pdbx_description
1 polymer ?
#
loop_
_entity_poly.entity_id
_entity_poly.type
_entity_poly.pdbx_seq_one_letter_code
_entity_poly.pdbx_strand_id
1 'polypeptide(L)'
;MSLGGLETFYITMEYPEVFGTAGALSPSFWTYDDAAWRSFLGEKDFTDNTPFIYLYTGPAGGDTDPYVTEMYERLKDMGYPADKTAFHYNEYGGHHANYWRAYFSELLSAMAFQNVEPLQK
;
A
#
# COMPACT_ATOMS: atom_id res chain seq x y z
N MET A 1 -8.79 -2.86 2.78
CA MET A 1 -8.63 -4.31 2.92
C MET A 1 -9.24 -4.98 1.71
N SER A 2 -8.58 -6.02 1.17
CA SER A 2 -9.05 -6.76 0.01
C SER A 2 -9.36 -5.85 -1.19
N LEU A 3 -10.56 -5.92 -1.78
CA LEU A 3 -11.00 -4.99 -2.84
C LEU A 3 -10.96 -3.53 -2.37
N GLY A 4 -11.30 -3.30 -1.10
CA GLY A 4 -11.17 -1.97 -0.50
C GLY A 4 -9.72 -1.49 -0.43
N GLY A 5 -8.77 -2.41 -0.25
CA GLY A 5 -7.35 -2.10 -0.33
C GLY A 5 -6.90 -1.71 -1.73
N LEU A 6 -7.40 -2.42 -2.74
CA LEU A 6 -7.18 -2.07 -4.15
C LEU A 6 -7.72 -0.66 -4.45
N GLU A 7 -8.95 -0.39 -4.03
CA GLU A 7 -9.61 0.89 -4.24
C GLU A 7 -8.87 2.03 -3.54
N THR A 8 -8.45 1.79 -2.29
CA THR A 8 -7.64 2.74 -1.51
C THR A 8 -6.35 3.10 -2.25
N PHE A 9 -5.64 2.11 -2.74
CA PHE A 9 -4.41 2.31 -3.51
C PHE A 9 -4.69 3.12 -4.79
N TYR A 10 -5.70 2.70 -5.54
CA TYR A 10 -6.06 3.36 -6.80
C TYR A 10 -6.41 4.83 -6.60
N ILE A 11 -7.30 5.11 -5.64
CA ILE A 11 -7.75 6.49 -5.36
C ILE A 11 -6.58 7.37 -4.90
N THR A 12 -5.72 6.83 -4.05
CA THR A 12 -4.57 7.57 -3.54
C THR A 12 -3.59 7.91 -4.66
N MET A 13 -3.33 6.96 -5.56
CA MET A 13 -2.44 7.20 -6.70
C MET A 13 -3.06 8.14 -7.74
N GLU A 14 -4.39 8.11 -7.88
CA GLU A 14 -5.10 8.96 -8.85
C GLU A 14 -5.26 10.40 -8.36
N TYR A 15 -5.40 10.59 -7.04
CA TYR A 15 -5.65 11.89 -6.43
C TYR A 15 -4.67 12.15 -5.27
N PRO A 16 -3.35 12.19 -5.55
CA PRO A 16 -2.34 12.35 -4.51
C PRO A 16 -2.39 13.72 -3.82
N GLU A 17 -2.99 14.71 -4.47
CA GLU A 17 -3.19 16.04 -3.89
C GLU A 17 -4.28 16.05 -2.79
N VAL A 18 -5.11 15.01 -2.75
CA VAL A 18 -6.18 14.86 -1.77
C VAL A 18 -5.82 13.82 -0.71
N PHE A 19 -5.25 12.69 -1.15
CA PHE A 19 -4.96 11.55 -0.28
C PHE A 19 -3.45 11.37 -0.18
N GLY A 20 -2.88 11.79 0.94
CA GLY A 20 -1.43 11.74 1.17
C GLY A 20 -0.92 10.41 1.67
N THR A 21 -1.79 9.51 2.12
CA THR A 21 -1.41 8.19 2.64
C THR A 21 -2.43 7.14 2.28
N ALA A 22 -1.96 5.92 2.06
CA ALA A 22 -2.82 4.75 1.84
C ALA A 22 -2.31 3.57 2.67
N GLY A 23 -3.22 2.98 3.44
CA GLY A 23 -2.97 1.71 4.11
C GLY A 23 -3.77 0.61 3.44
N ALA A 24 -3.08 -0.32 2.79
CA ALA A 24 -3.70 -1.41 2.05
C ALA A 24 -3.33 -2.75 2.66
N LEU A 25 -4.32 -3.39 3.28
CA LEU A 25 -4.17 -4.69 3.92
C LEU A 25 -4.71 -5.77 2.98
N SER A 26 -3.83 -6.66 2.53
CA SER A 26 -4.14 -7.72 1.56
C SER A 26 -4.93 -7.19 0.36
N PRO A 27 -4.45 -6.15 -0.33
CA PRO A 27 -5.19 -5.57 -1.46
C PRO A 27 -5.29 -6.54 -2.63
N SER A 28 -6.39 -6.42 -3.38
CA SER A 28 -6.70 -7.33 -4.50
C SER A 28 -5.98 -6.94 -5.78
N PHE A 29 -4.66 -6.81 -5.75
CA PHE A 29 -3.84 -6.40 -6.92
C PHE A 29 -3.85 -7.41 -8.07
N TRP A 30 -4.32 -8.63 -7.81
CA TRP A 30 -4.47 -9.68 -8.82
C TRP A 30 -5.48 -9.33 -9.91
N THR A 31 -6.30 -8.29 -9.70
CA THR A 31 -7.35 -7.89 -10.65
C THR A 31 -6.79 -7.33 -11.95
N TYR A 32 -5.55 -6.87 -11.95
CA TYR A 32 -4.87 -6.35 -13.14
C TYR A 32 -3.50 -7.00 -13.27
N ASP A 33 -3.05 -7.20 -14.51
CA ASP A 33 -1.74 -7.78 -14.79
C ASP A 33 -0.60 -6.75 -14.64
N ASP A 34 0.64 -7.23 -14.77
CA ASP A 34 1.82 -6.39 -14.62
C ASP A 34 1.85 -5.24 -15.64
N ALA A 35 1.48 -5.53 -16.90
CA ALA A 35 1.47 -4.51 -17.94
C ALA A 35 0.48 -3.40 -17.63
N ALA A 36 -0.72 -3.75 -17.16
CA ALA A 36 -1.74 -2.78 -16.78
C ALA A 36 -1.30 -1.92 -15.59
N TRP A 37 -0.69 -2.53 -14.57
CA TRP A 37 -0.17 -1.79 -13.42
C TRP A 37 0.96 -0.85 -13.81
N ARG A 38 1.90 -1.29 -14.65
CA ARG A 38 3.00 -0.44 -15.11
C ARG A 38 2.51 0.73 -15.95
N SER A 39 1.50 0.50 -16.79
CA SER A 39 0.86 1.57 -17.57
C SER A 39 0.22 2.61 -16.65
N PHE A 40 -0.57 2.16 -15.68
CA PHE A 40 -1.24 3.04 -14.72
C PHE A 40 -0.23 3.87 -13.91
N LEU A 41 0.78 3.22 -13.34
CA LEU A 41 1.78 3.89 -12.50
C LEU A 41 2.70 4.78 -13.33
N GLY A 42 2.98 4.39 -14.58
CA GLY A 42 3.86 5.15 -15.47
C GLY A 42 3.28 6.49 -15.92
N GLU A 43 1.98 6.67 -15.81
CA GLU A 43 1.31 7.94 -16.09
C GLU A 43 1.38 8.93 -14.93
N LYS A 44 1.85 8.48 -13.76
CA LYS A 44 1.87 9.29 -12.55
C LYS A 44 3.18 10.05 -12.39
N ASP A 45 3.07 11.26 -11.89
CA ASP A 45 4.22 12.07 -11.49
C ASP A 45 4.32 12.06 -9.96
N PHE A 46 5.40 11.47 -9.44
CA PHE A 46 5.61 11.32 -8.01
C PHE A 46 6.58 12.38 -7.44
N THR A 47 6.79 13.49 -8.13
CA THR A 47 7.76 14.50 -7.68
C THR A 47 7.19 15.46 -6.65
N ASP A 48 5.96 15.95 -6.84
CA ASP A 48 5.38 16.98 -5.98
C ASP A 48 4.49 16.41 -4.87
N ASN A 49 3.61 15.47 -5.21
CA ASN A 49 2.68 14.86 -4.25
C ASN A 49 2.89 13.34 -4.26
N THR A 50 3.90 12.88 -3.51
CA THR A 50 4.17 11.45 -3.40
C THR A 50 3.47 10.88 -2.17
N PRO A 51 2.41 10.08 -2.34
CA PRO A 51 1.73 9.50 -1.18
C PRO A 51 2.59 8.48 -0.45
N PHE A 52 2.38 8.37 0.85
CA PHE A 52 2.93 7.27 1.63
C PHE A 52 2.04 6.04 1.47
N ILE A 53 2.61 4.91 1.10
CA ILE A 53 1.89 3.66 0.86
C ILE A 53 2.35 2.61 1.87
N TYR A 54 1.41 2.11 2.66
CA TYR A 54 1.63 0.95 3.53
C TYR A 54 0.96 -0.26 2.91
N LEU A 55 1.73 -1.33 2.70
CA LEU A 55 1.25 -2.60 2.14
C LEU A 55 1.46 -3.72 3.16
N TYR A 56 0.41 -4.50 3.40
CA TYR A 56 0.46 -5.70 4.23
C TYR A 56 -0.02 -6.89 3.44
N THR A 57 0.65 -8.03 3.60
CA THR A 57 0.20 -9.30 3.05
C THR A 57 0.73 -10.48 3.86
N GLY A 58 0.27 -11.67 3.51
CA GLY A 58 0.72 -12.95 4.06
C GLY A 58 0.05 -14.10 3.32
N PRO A 59 0.55 -15.34 3.49
CA PRO A 59 0.11 -16.48 2.68
C PRO A 59 -1.23 -17.08 3.10
N ALA A 60 -1.70 -16.81 4.32
CA ALA A 60 -2.89 -17.47 4.84
C ALA A 60 -4.18 -16.88 4.28
N GLY A 61 -5.16 -17.72 3.99
CA GLY A 61 -6.53 -17.32 3.68
C GLY A 61 -6.78 -16.79 2.28
N GLY A 62 -5.82 -16.90 1.35
CA GLY A 62 -6.06 -16.43 -0.01
C GLY A 62 -4.81 -16.28 -0.86
N ASP A 63 -4.99 -15.75 -2.04
CA ASP A 63 -3.99 -15.69 -3.11
C ASP A 63 -3.44 -14.28 -3.31
N THR A 64 -3.61 -13.39 -2.35
CA THR A 64 -3.24 -11.98 -2.52
C THR A 64 -1.75 -11.71 -2.30
N ASP A 65 -1.07 -12.57 -1.53
CA ASP A 65 0.30 -12.30 -1.11
C ASP A 65 1.31 -12.17 -2.27
N PRO A 66 1.31 -13.04 -3.30
CA PRO A 66 2.26 -12.88 -4.40
C PRO A 66 2.07 -11.54 -5.12
N TYR A 67 0.84 -11.14 -5.33
CA TYR A 67 0.50 -9.93 -6.07
C TYR A 67 0.81 -8.65 -5.29
N VAL A 68 0.71 -8.68 -3.97
CA VAL A 68 1.08 -7.55 -3.12
C VAL A 68 2.60 -7.40 -3.08
N THR A 69 3.32 -8.50 -2.93
CA THR A 69 4.79 -8.51 -3.00
C THR A 69 5.27 -7.99 -4.35
N GLU A 70 4.65 -8.46 -5.43
CA GLU A 70 4.95 -7.98 -6.78
C GLU A 70 4.69 -6.48 -6.93
N MET A 71 3.62 -5.96 -6.35
CA MET A 71 3.35 -4.52 -6.38
C MET A 71 4.44 -3.73 -5.65
N TYR A 72 4.88 -4.20 -4.50
CA TYR A 72 5.95 -3.56 -3.77
C TYR A 72 7.24 -3.52 -4.60
N GLU A 73 7.61 -4.65 -5.20
CA GLU A 73 8.79 -4.73 -6.06
C GLU A 73 8.63 -3.84 -7.30
N ARG A 74 7.44 -3.79 -7.88
CA ARG A 74 7.13 -2.94 -9.04
C ARG A 74 7.30 -1.46 -8.71
N LEU A 75 6.80 -1.02 -7.56
CA LEU A 75 6.97 0.36 -7.10
C LEU A 75 8.45 0.72 -6.99
N LYS A 76 9.26 -0.15 -6.41
CA LYS A 76 10.71 0.05 -6.32
C LYS A 76 11.35 0.11 -7.71
N ASP A 77 11.00 -0.82 -8.58
CA ASP A 77 11.52 -0.92 -9.94
C ASP A 77 11.21 0.34 -10.76
N MET A 78 10.04 0.94 -10.53
CA MET A 78 9.62 2.16 -11.21
C MET A 78 10.09 3.45 -10.53
N GLY A 79 10.93 3.35 -9.50
CA GLY A 79 11.55 4.50 -8.86
C GLY A 79 10.71 5.17 -7.78
N TYR A 80 9.69 4.50 -7.24
CA TYR A 80 8.91 5.05 -6.12
C TYR A 80 9.83 5.25 -4.90
N PRO A 81 9.77 6.42 -4.22
CA PRO A 81 10.68 6.71 -3.11
C PRO A 81 10.58 5.68 -1.98
N ALA A 82 11.72 5.16 -1.55
CA ALA A 82 11.78 4.14 -0.51
C ALA A 82 11.25 4.64 0.85
N ASP A 83 11.41 5.92 1.15
CA ASP A 83 10.90 6.52 2.38
C ASP A 83 9.39 6.79 2.34
N LYS A 84 8.76 6.55 1.22
CA LYS A 84 7.32 6.69 1.03
C LYS A 84 6.59 5.35 0.90
N THR A 85 7.27 4.24 1.20
CA THR A 85 6.66 2.92 1.21
C THR A 85 7.00 2.17 2.50
N ALA A 86 6.05 1.40 3.00
CA ALA A 86 6.27 0.41 4.04
C ALA A 86 5.60 -0.88 3.59
N PHE A 87 6.30 -1.99 3.74
CA PHE A 87 5.81 -3.30 3.35
C PHE A 87 5.99 -4.27 4.51
N HIS A 88 4.91 -4.94 4.90
CA HIS A 88 4.95 -5.95 5.94
C HIS A 88 4.42 -7.27 5.39
N TYR A 89 5.31 -8.26 5.29
CA TYR A 89 4.95 -9.63 4.98
C TYR A 89 4.85 -10.43 6.27
N ASN A 90 3.66 -10.93 6.58
CA ASN A 90 3.42 -11.74 7.78
C ASN A 90 3.32 -13.20 7.38
N GLU A 91 4.37 -13.97 7.61
CA GLU A 91 4.42 -15.39 7.25
C GLU A 91 3.37 -16.25 7.96
N TYR A 92 2.84 -15.75 9.07
CA TYR A 92 1.81 -16.45 9.86
C TYR A 92 0.40 -15.91 9.65
N GLY A 93 0.23 -14.96 8.76
CA GLY A 93 -1.04 -14.29 8.53
C GLY A 93 -1.39 -14.17 7.06
N GLY A 94 -2.36 -13.32 6.75
CA GLY A 94 -2.76 -13.11 5.37
C GLY A 94 -4.14 -12.50 5.23
N HIS A 95 -4.96 -13.06 4.36
CA HIS A 95 -6.22 -12.49 3.91
C HIS A 95 -7.38 -12.83 4.85
N HIS A 96 -7.38 -12.23 6.05
CA HIS A 96 -8.46 -12.43 7.02
C HIS A 96 -8.50 -11.28 8.02
N ALA A 97 -9.70 -10.92 8.46
CA ALA A 97 -9.93 -9.80 9.38
C ALA A 97 -9.16 -9.90 10.70
N ASN A 98 -8.93 -11.12 11.21
CA ASN A 98 -8.17 -11.31 12.44
C ASN A 98 -6.71 -10.87 12.28
N TYR A 99 -6.11 -11.14 11.13
CA TYR A 99 -4.74 -10.70 10.83
C TYR A 99 -4.69 -9.19 10.62
N TRP A 100 -5.64 -8.64 9.89
CA TRP A 100 -5.72 -7.20 9.63
C TRP A 100 -5.88 -6.41 10.92
N ARG A 101 -6.73 -6.91 11.82
CA ARG A 101 -6.94 -6.29 13.13
C ARG A 101 -5.65 -6.24 13.95
N ALA A 102 -4.86 -7.32 13.92
CA ALA A 102 -3.60 -7.39 14.65
C ALA A 102 -2.58 -6.35 14.18
N TYR A 103 -2.59 -6.01 12.89
CA TYR A 103 -1.63 -5.08 12.31
C TYR A 103 -2.19 -3.66 12.11
N PHE A 104 -3.43 -3.42 12.50
CA PHE A 104 -4.05 -2.12 12.30
C PHE A 104 -3.34 -1.01 13.09
N SER A 105 -2.91 -1.29 14.30
CA SER A 105 -2.19 -0.31 15.12
C SER A 105 -0.81 0.01 14.53
N GLU A 106 -0.13 -0.99 13.97
CA GLU A 106 1.13 -0.76 13.25
C GLU A 106 0.91 0.13 12.03
N LEU A 107 -0.13 -0.15 11.25
CA LEU A 107 -0.50 0.66 10.11
C LEU A 107 -0.75 2.11 10.52
N LEU A 108 -1.54 2.33 11.57
CA LEU A 108 -1.82 3.67 12.07
C LEU A 108 -0.53 4.37 12.52
N SER A 109 0.35 3.66 13.23
CA SER A 109 1.63 4.22 13.65
C SER A 109 2.51 4.59 12.48
N ALA A 110 2.56 3.74 11.45
CA ALA A 110 3.35 4.00 10.26
C ALA A 110 2.84 5.21 9.47
N MET A 111 1.51 5.39 9.42
CA MET A 111 0.88 6.47 8.66
C MET A 111 0.83 7.79 9.42
N ALA A 112 0.60 7.74 10.73
CA ALA A 112 0.31 8.93 11.53
C ALA A 112 1.48 9.92 11.61
N PHE A 113 2.70 9.45 11.43
CA PHE A 113 3.89 10.27 11.63
C PHE A 113 4.58 10.67 10.32
N GLN A 114 3.99 10.39 9.18
CA GLN A 114 4.64 10.66 7.90
C GLN A 114 4.66 12.13 7.51
N ASN A 115 3.62 12.88 7.84
CA ASN A 115 3.47 14.27 7.44
C ASN A 115 2.86 15.13 8.56
N VAL A 116 2.98 14.70 9.80
CA VAL A 116 2.40 15.42 10.92
C VAL A 116 3.52 16.07 11.72
N GLU A 117 3.47 17.39 11.86
CA GLU A 117 4.31 18.09 12.80
C GLU A 117 3.97 17.60 14.21
N PRO A 118 4.98 17.38 15.08
CA PRO A 118 4.70 17.03 16.46
C PRO A 118 3.78 18.06 17.09
N LEU A 119 2.75 17.60 17.77
CA LEU A 119 1.89 18.51 18.53
C LEU A 119 2.76 19.26 19.53
N GLN A 120 2.83 20.54 19.35
CA GLN A 120 3.51 21.39 20.32
C GLN A 120 2.64 21.51 21.56
N LYS A 121 3.19 21.08 22.67
CA LYS A 121 2.52 21.23 23.95
C LYS A 121 2.73 22.63 24.50
#